data_25c1b091aaca3dc717e34a40ce9e7b51
#
_entry.id   25c1b091aaca3dc717e34a40ce9e7b51
#
_cell.length_a   1.000
_cell.length_b   1.000
_cell.length_c   1.000
_cell.angle_alpha   90.00
_cell.angle_beta   90.00
_cell.angle_gamma   90.00
#
_symmetry.space_group_name_H-M   'P 1'
#
loop_
_entity.id
_entity.type
_entity.pdbx_description
1 polymer ?
#
loop_
_entity_poly.entity_id
_entity_poly.type
_entity_poly.pdbx_seq_one_letter_code
_entity_poly.pdbx_strand_id
1 'polypeptide(L)'
;MSDYVLGHCRPEIDRLQRQAEMLRPITERLLVAAGVEPGMRVLDIGCGPGDVSTLIADLVGPTGSVVGIDPSAEALAVARERFRERDNVGFVQSDVDGYTGPADFDAAVCRYVLIHQKEPSDFLRRTSSLLRSGGLIALHEMDAARGVYSNPRLPLLHEVYDAICDTLIRPGTAFDVGGRLVGVFLDAGLPAPRVFSQTLVDSAPNSTVLSWTVDLAREVLPLTFDFGTLLDRLQRAAGESGSQIEFPPQLCAWTRV
;
A
#
# COMPACT_ATOMS: atom_id res chain seq x y z
N MET A 1 -7.88 -15.49 -8.00
CA MET A 1 -8.37 -14.55 -6.96
C MET A 1 -7.52 -14.76 -5.71
N SER A 2 -6.70 -13.81 -5.32
CA SER A 2 -6.13 -13.80 -3.97
C SER A 2 -7.23 -13.27 -3.05
N ASP A 3 -7.73 -14.11 -2.14
CA ASP A 3 -8.66 -13.64 -1.12
C ASP A 3 -7.93 -12.62 -0.25
N TYR A 4 -8.31 -11.36 -0.32
CA TYR A 4 -7.81 -10.33 0.57
C TYR A 4 -8.21 -10.69 2.01
N VAL A 5 -7.21 -10.99 2.82
CA VAL A 5 -7.37 -11.63 4.13
C VAL A 5 -8.13 -10.76 5.13
N LEU A 6 -8.01 -9.43 5.00
CA LEU A 6 -8.52 -8.47 5.99
C LEU A 6 -9.99 -8.10 5.78
N GLY A 7 -10.59 -8.43 4.62
CA GLY A 7 -11.96 -8.02 4.28
C GLY A 7 -12.07 -6.51 4.02
N HIS A 8 -13.30 -5.97 3.99
CA HIS A 8 -13.58 -4.54 3.73
C HIS A 8 -14.73 -4.04 4.61
N CYS A 9 -14.79 -4.49 5.85
CA CYS A 9 -15.75 -3.96 6.82
C CYS A 9 -15.38 -2.52 7.23
N ARG A 10 -16.32 -1.80 7.85
CA ARG A 10 -16.12 -0.38 8.21
C ARG A 10 -14.87 -0.12 9.08
N PRO A 11 -14.54 -0.93 10.10
CA PRO A 11 -13.30 -0.78 10.86
C PRO A 11 -12.04 -0.89 10.00
N GLU A 12 -12.03 -1.80 9.02
CA GLU A 12 -10.92 -1.96 8.08
C GLU A 12 -10.74 -0.73 7.17
N ILE A 13 -11.83 -0.15 6.68
CA ILE A 13 -11.79 1.09 5.90
C ILE A 13 -11.20 2.24 6.72
N ASP A 14 -11.60 2.38 7.99
CA ASP A 14 -11.05 3.40 8.89
C ASP A 14 -9.56 3.17 9.17
N ARG A 15 -9.13 1.92 9.31
CA ARG A 15 -7.72 1.55 9.43
C ARG A 15 -6.92 1.90 8.18
N LEU A 16 -7.44 1.56 6.99
CA LEU A 16 -6.83 1.89 5.70
C LEU A 16 -6.67 3.40 5.52
N GLN A 17 -7.64 4.20 5.96
CA GLN A 17 -7.53 5.66 5.90
C GLN A 17 -6.41 6.20 6.79
N ARG A 18 -6.31 5.73 8.06
CA ARG A 18 -5.20 6.10 8.95
C ARG A 18 -3.85 5.71 8.38
N GLN A 19 -3.75 4.49 7.83
CA GLN A 19 -2.54 4.04 7.13
C GLN A 19 -2.22 4.93 5.93
N ALA A 20 -3.24 5.32 5.16
CA ALA A 20 -3.06 6.18 4.00
C ALA A 20 -2.53 7.56 4.38
N GLU A 21 -3.03 8.16 5.45
CA GLU A 21 -2.53 9.44 5.99
C GLU A 21 -1.05 9.33 6.41
N MET A 22 -0.70 8.27 7.11
CA MET A 22 0.67 8.00 7.55
C MET A 22 1.63 7.85 6.36
N LEU A 23 1.20 7.17 5.28
CA LEU A 23 2.01 6.89 4.10
C LEU A 23 1.95 7.98 3.03
N ARG A 24 1.03 8.92 3.14
CA ARG A 24 0.78 9.98 2.16
C ARG A 24 2.06 10.68 1.69
N PRO A 25 2.94 11.19 2.57
CA PRO A 25 4.13 11.92 2.12
C PRO A 25 5.08 11.08 1.26
N ILE A 26 5.17 9.77 1.54
CA ILE A 26 6.02 8.85 0.79
C ILE A 26 5.41 8.58 -0.59
N THR A 27 4.09 8.35 -0.64
CA THR A 27 3.38 8.13 -1.91
C THR A 27 3.44 9.38 -2.80
N GLU A 28 3.21 10.57 -2.24
CA GLU A 28 3.32 11.84 -2.97
C GLU A 28 4.74 12.03 -3.56
N ARG A 29 5.78 11.77 -2.75
CA ARG A 29 7.17 11.81 -3.20
C ARG A 29 7.41 10.84 -4.35
N LEU A 30 6.87 9.61 -4.28
CA LEU A 30 6.97 8.65 -5.36
C LEU A 30 6.33 9.18 -6.64
N LEU A 31 5.08 9.64 -6.59
CA LEU A 31 4.34 10.11 -7.76
C LEU A 31 5.06 11.26 -8.47
N VAL A 32 5.57 12.22 -7.69
CA VAL A 32 6.35 13.34 -8.23
C VAL A 32 7.69 12.87 -8.81
N ALA A 33 8.44 12.02 -8.08
CA ALA A 33 9.74 11.51 -8.54
C ALA A 33 9.62 10.62 -9.78
N ALA A 34 8.52 9.91 -9.92
CA ALA A 34 8.19 9.07 -11.06
C ALA A 34 7.81 9.89 -12.30
N GLY A 35 7.35 11.13 -12.12
CA GLY A 35 6.95 12.03 -13.18
C GLY A 35 5.47 11.87 -13.57
N VAL A 36 4.59 11.70 -12.57
CA VAL A 36 3.15 11.88 -12.77
C VAL A 36 2.89 13.37 -12.92
N GLU A 37 2.29 13.77 -14.05
CA GLU A 37 2.18 15.17 -14.48
C GLU A 37 0.72 15.53 -14.81
N PRO A 38 0.38 16.83 -14.82
CA PRO A 38 -0.93 17.32 -15.24
C PRO A 38 -1.32 16.81 -16.65
N GLY A 39 -2.58 16.43 -16.81
CA GLY A 39 -3.11 15.94 -18.07
C GLY A 39 -2.94 14.44 -18.30
N MET A 40 -2.18 13.72 -17.48
CA MET A 40 -2.00 12.27 -17.60
C MET A 40 -3.31 11.51 -17.32
N ARG A 41 -3.48 10.38 -18.03
CA ARG A 41 -4.46 9.35 -17.73
C ARG A 41 -3.80 8.24 -16.92
N VAL A 42 -4.19 8.09 -15.67
CA VAL A 42 -3.52 7.20 -14.71
C VAL A 42 -4.44 6.07 -14.25
N LEU A 43 -3.90 4.85 -14.21
CA LEU A 43 -4.55 3.67 -13.64
C LEU A 43 -4.05 3.50 -12.18
N ASP A 44 -4.97 3.51 -11.21
CA ASP A 44 -4.71 3.19 -9.81
C ASP A 44 -5.16 1.75 -9.54
N ILE A 45 -4.20 0.83 -9.40
CA ILE A 45 -4.47 -0.61 -9.26
C ILE A 45 -4.54 -0.96 -7.78
N GLY A 46 -5.62 -1.65 -7.36
CA GLY A 46 -5.90 -1.91 -5.96
C GLY A 46 -6.21 -0.61 -5.22
N CYS A 47 -7.05 0.23 -5.84
CA CYS A 47 -7.31 1.58 -5.37
C CYS A 47 -8.02 1.65 -3.99
N GLY A 48 -8.65 0.54 -3.56
CA GLY A 48 -9.41 0.49 -2.31
C GLY A 48 -10.43 1.62 -2.20
N PRO A 49 -10.48 2.34 -1.05
CA PRO A 49 -11.39 3.48 -0.86
C PRO A 49 -10.91 4.77 -1.55
N GLY A 50 -9.89 4.72 -2.42
CA GLY A 50 -9.45 5.82 -3.28
C GLY A 50 -8.43 6.79 -2.68
N ASP A 51 -7.65 6.37 -1.69
CA ASP A 51 -6.67 7.27 -1.04
C ASP A 51 -5.53 7.65 -1.98
N VAL A 52 -4.97 6.70 -2.73
CA VAL A 52 -3.95 6.98 -3.76
C VAL A 52 -4.58 7.68 -4.95
N SER A 53 -5.81 7.31 -5.34
CA SER A 53 -6.57 8.00 -6.40
C SER A 53 -6.72 9.50 -6.12
N THR A 54 -6.86 9.91 -4.83
CA THR A 54 -6.91 11.33 -4.44
C THR A 54 -5.61 12.05 -4.79
N LEU A 55 -4.47 11.46 -4.43
CA LEU A 55 -3.15 12.03 -4.71
C LEU A 55 -2.89 12.16 -6.21
N ILE A 56 -3.25 11.11 -6.96
CA ILE A 56 -3.12 11.11 -8.41
C ILE A 56 -4.00 12.17 -9.04
N ALA A 57 -5.29 12.26 -8.63
CA ALA A 57 -6.24 13.22 -9.18
C ALA A 57 -5.82 14.68 -8.94
N ASP A 58 -5.22 14.96 -7.76
CA ASP A 58 -4.69 16.27 -7.45
C ASP A 58 -3.47 16.63 -8.33
N LEU A 59 -2.61 15.67 -8.65
CA LEU A 59 -1.44 15.86 -9.52
C LEU A 59 -1.82 16.00 -11.00
N VAL A 60 -2.70 15.14 -11.51
CA VAL A 60 -3.06 15.19 -12.94
C VAL A 60 -3.99 16.34 -13.27
N GLY A 61 -4.66 16.89 -12.26
CA GLY A 61 -5.53 18.05 -12.41
C GLY A 61 -6.77 17.79 -13.27
N PRO A 62 -7.53 18.85 -13.62
CA PRO A 62 -8.82 18.71 -14.32
C PRO A 62 -8.71 18.27 -15.79
N THR A 63 -7.51 18.35 -16.38
CA THR A 63 -7.26 17.89 -17.77
C THR A 63 -6.78 16.45 -17.85
N GLY A 64 -6.36 15.87 -16.71
CA GLY A 64 -6.02 14.45 -16.58
C GLY A 64 -7.20 13.62 -16.12
N SER A 65 -7.00 12.32 -16.02
CA SER A 65 -8.03 11.41 -15.52
C SER A 65 -7.44 10.25 -14.71
N VAL A 66 -8.24 9.72 -13.79
CA VAL A 66 -7.89 8.56 -12.96
C VAL A 66 -8.92 7.47 -13.17
N VAL A 67 -8.45 6.25 -13.39
CA VAL A 67 -9.27 5.04 -13.33
C VAL A 67 -8.75 4.20 -12.17
N GLY A 68 -9.55 4.07 -11.11
CA GLY A 68 -9.25 3.15 -10.01
C GLY A 68 -9.86 1.78 -10.27
N ILE A 69 -9.07 0.73 -10.09
CA ILE A 69 -9.58 -0.65 -10.13
C ILE A 69 -9.33 -1.36 -8.81
N ASP A 70 -10.34 -2.09 -8.33
CA ASP A 70 -10.25 -2.90 -7.12
C ASP A 70 -11.28 -4.06 -7.21
N PRO A 71 -10.97 -5.26 -6.74
CA PRO A 71 -11.94 -6.36 -6.70
C PRO A 71 -13.07 -6.15 -5.68
N SER A 72 -12.88 -5.32 -4.65
CA SER A 72 -13.86 -5.09 -3.59
C SER A 72 -14.93 -4.08 -4.00
N ALA A 73 -16.17 -4.55 -4.11
CA ALA A 73 -17.34 -3.69 -4.34
C ALA A 73 -17.56 -2.71 -3.17
N GLU A 74 -17.29 -3.13 -1.94
CA GLU A 74 -17.47 -2.34 -0.72
C GLU A 74 -16.48 -1.16 -0.69
N ALA A 75 -15.19 -1.42 -0.96
CA ALA A 75 -14.18 -0.38 -1.04
C ALA A 75 -14.50 0.64 -2.15
N LEU A 76 -14.92 0.13 -3.32
CA LEU A 76 -15.32 0.99 -4.45
C LEU A 76 -16.57 1.80 -4.19
N ALA A 77 -17.52 1.33 -3.36
CA ALA A 77 -18.67 2.12 -2.97
C ALA A 77 -18.24 3.37 -2.18
N VAL A 78 -17.28 3.21 -1.26
CA VAL A 78 -16.69 4.33 -0.51
C VAL A 78 -15.94 5.27 -1.46
N ALA A 79 -15.13 4.71 -2.37
CA ALA A 79 -14.40 5.51 -3.34
C ALA A 79 -15.34 6.35 -4.21
N ARG A 80 -16.40 5.75 -4.77
CA ARG A 80 -17.40 6.47 -5.61
C ARG A 80 -18.09 7.60 -4.85
N GLU A 81 -18.43 7.39 -3.56
CA GLU A 81 -19.05 8.45 -2.76
C GLU A 81 -18.05 9.61 -2.50
N ARG A 82 -16.79 9.30 -2.21
CA ARG A 82 -15.74 10.33 -1.99
C ARG A 82 -15.48 11.18 -3.24
N PHE A 83 -15.60 10.59 -4.42
CA PHE A 83 -15.28 11.24 -5.71
C PHE A 83 -16.51 11.66 -6.51
N ARG A 84 -17.70 11.66 -5.90
CA ARG A 84 -18.97 11.99 -6.61
C ARG A 84 -18.98 13.35 -7.31
N GLU A 85 -18.14 14.29 -6.87
CA GLU A 85 -18.02 15.65 -7.42
C GLU A 85 -16.78 15.81 -8.34
N ARG A 86 -16.09 14.70 -8.69
CA ARG A 86 -14.91 14.70 -9.55
C ARG A 86 -15.16 13.90 -10.83
N ASP A 87 -15.55 14.57 -11.90
CA ASP A 87 -15.91 13.95 -13.18
C ASP A 87 -14.74 13.25 -13.90
N ASN A 88 -13.51 13.58 -13.53
CA ASN A 88 -12.29 13.00 -14.11
C ASN A 88 -11.76 11.77 -13.37
N VAL A 89 -12.51 11.24 -12.40
CA VAL A 89 -12.14 10.03 -11.64
C VAL A 89 -13.25 9.00 -11.75
N GLY A 90 -12.89 7.80 -12.22
CA GLY A 90 -13.81 6.67 -12.35
C GLY A 90 -13.32 5.43 -11.62
N PHE A 91 -14.25 4.54 -11.21
CA PHE A 91 -13.90 3.30 -10.51
C PHE A 91 -14.56 2.09 -11.16
N VAL A 92 -13.75 1.04 -11.40
CA VAL A 92 -14.17 -0.22 -12.04
C VAL A 92 -13.88 -1.37 -11.09
N GLN A 93 -14.88 -2.23 -10.86
CA GLN A 93 -14.68 -3.45 -10.10
C GLN A 93 -13.93 -4.47 -10.95
N SER A 94 -12.64 -4.58 -10.74
CA SER A 94 -11.76 -5.50 -11.48
C SER A 94 -10.43 -5.64 -10.74
N ASP A 95 -9.72 -6.72 -11.00
CA ASP A 95 -8.28 -6.82 -10.84
C ASP A 95 -7.59 -6.50 -12.18
N VAL A 96 -6.25 -6.57 -12.22
CA VAL A 96 -5.48 -6.29 -13.43
C VAL A 96 -5.75 -7.30 -14.54
N ASP A 97 -6.12 -8.53 -14.19
CA ASP A 97 -6.39 -9.62 -15.13
C ASP A 97 -7.76 -9.49 -15.78
N GLY A 98 -8.74 -9.05 -15.00
CA GLY A 98 -10.12 -8.89 -15.45
C GLY A 98 -10.41 -7.53 -16.10
N TYR A 99 -9.48 -6.59 -16.10
CA TYR A 99 -9.70 -5.27 -16.66
C TYR A 99 -9.81 -5.33 -18.20
N THR A 100 -10.97 -4.94 -18.73
CA THR A 100 -11.29 -4.96 -20.18
C THR A 100 -11.45 -3.57 -20.79
N GLY A 101 -11.12 -2.52 -20.03
CA GLY A 101 -11.17 -1.14 -20.53
C GLY A 101 -10.00 -0.80 -21.47
N PRO A 102 -9.93 0.45 -21.94
CA PRO A 102 -8.84 0.90 -22.81
C PRO A 102 -7.45 0.73 -22.17
N ALA A 103 -6.51 0.22 -22.96
CA ALA A 103 -5.10 0.03 -22.59
C ALA A 103 -4.25 1.18 -23.17
N ASP A 104 -4.47 2.39 -22.68
CA ASP A 104 -3.86 3.63 -23.17
C ASP A 104 -3.42 4.57 -22.04
N PHE A 105 -3.11 3.99 -20.88
CA PHE A 105 -2.71 4.77 -19.73
C PHE A 105 -1.29 5.34 -19.87
N ASP A 106 -1.11 6.56 -19.40
CA ASP A 106 0.19 7.23 -19.26
C ASP A 106 1.00 6.67 -18.10
N ALA A 107 0.30 6.24 -17.06
CA ALA A 107 0.90 5.66 -15.87
C ALA A 107 -0.01 4.63 -15.22
N ALA A 108 0.61 3.63 -14.57
CA ALA A 108 -0.04 2.75 -13.62
C ALA A 108 0.65 2.89 -12.26
N VAL A 109 -0.15 3.04 -11.23
CA VAL A 109 0.30 3.20 -9.84
C VAL A 109 -0.34 2.10 -9.00
N CYS A 110 0.41 1.53 -8.06
CA CYS A 110 -0.19 0.72 -7.01
C CYS A 110 0.57 0.86 -5.68
N ARG A 111 -0.18 0.70 -4.58
CA ARG A 111 0.36 0.70 -3.22
C ARG A 111 -0.13 -0.52 -2.46
N TYR A 112 0.81 -1.33 -1.97
CA TYR A 112 0.54 -2.54 -1.19
C TYR A 112 -0.30 -3.58 -1.93
N VAL A 113 -0.05 -3.74 -3.24
CA VAL A 113 -0.75 -4.71 -4.09
C VAL A 113 0.13 -5.92 -4.38
N LEU A 114 1.42 -5.70 -4.63
CA LEU A 114 2.32 -6.80 -5.00
C LEU A 114 2.51 -7.81 -3.87
N ILE A 115 2.45 -7.36 -2.62
CA ILE A 115 2.51 -8.23 -1.43
C ILE A 115 1.41 -9.32 -1.46
N HIS A 116 0.29 -9.07 -2.14
CA HIS A 116 -0.83 -9.99 -2.29
C HIS A 116 -0.77 -10.81 -3.58
N GLN A 117 0.25 -10.64 -4.41
CA GLN A 117 0.36 -11.35 -5.69
C GLN A 117 1.20 -12.62 -5.54
N LYS A 118 0.66 -13.72 -6.05
CA LYS A 118 1.40 -14.99 -6.11
C LYS A 118 2.61 -14.89 -7.02
N GLU A 119 2.45 -14.23 -8.16
CA GLU A 119 3.47 -14.04 -9.20
C GLU A 119 3.62 -12.54 -9.50
N PRO A 120 4.41 -11.79 -8.68
CA PRO A 120 4.54 -10.33 -8.84
C PRO A 120 5.06 -9.90 -10.21
N SER A 121 5.95 -10.68 -10.84
CA SER A 121 6.47 -10.37 -12.18
C SER A 121 5.41 -10.52 -13.27
N ASP A 122 4.51 -11.51 -13.15
CA ASP A 122 3.36 -11.65 -14.07
C ASP A 122 2.39 -10.49 -13.94
N PHE A 123 2.13 -10.07 -12.69
CA PHE A 123 1.33 -8.87 -12.44
C PHE A 123 1.91 -7.64 -13.14
N LEU A 124 3.24 -7.42 -13.07
CA LEU A 124 3.88 -6.29 -13.74
C LEU A 124 3.83 -6.40 -15.27
N ARG A 125 3.99 -7.61 -15.84
CA ARG A 125 3.81 -7.82 -17.30
C ARG A 125 2.43 -7.42 -17.77
N ARG A 126 1.38 -7.80 -17.03
CA ARG A 126 0.00 -7.42 -17.35
C ARG A 126 -0.25 -5.94 -17.14
N THR A 127 0.26 -5.37 -16.05
CA THR A 127 0.20 -3.92 -15.83
C THR A 127 0.83 -3.16 -16.98
N SER A 128 2.00 -3.59 -17.47
CA SER A 128 2.69 -2.93 -18.57
C SER A 128 1.89 -2.97 -19.89
N SER A 129 1.12 -4.04 -20.11
CA SER A 129 0.28 -4.16 -21.31
C SER A 129 -0.92 -3.19 -21.34
N LEU A 130 -1.26 -2.57 -20.22
CA LEU A 130 -2.30 -1.55 -20.12
C LEU A 130 -1.77 -0.14 -20.39
N LEU A 131 -0.47 0.02 -20.52
CA LEU A 131 0.18 1.31 -20.73
C LEU A 131 0.45 1.56 -22.22
N ARG A 132 0.43 2.82 -22.60
CA ARG A 132 1.01 3.24 -23.89
C ARG A 132 2.53 3.06 -23.89
N SER A 133 3.13 3.03 -25.07
CA SER A 133 4.60 3.02 -25.18
C SER A 133 5.23 4.23 -24.48
N GLY A 134 6.24 4.01 -23.65
CA GLY A 134 6.85 5.03 -22.79
C GLY A 134 6.03 5.32 -21.52
N GLY A 135 4.98 4.57 -21.24
CA GLY A 135 4.17 4.70 -20.05
C GLY A 135 4.96 4.40 -18.77
N LEU A 136 4.44 4.80 -17.64
CA LEU A 136 5.10 4.76 -16.34
C LEU A 136 4.47 3.67 -15.45
N ILE A 137 5.29 2.86 -14.78
CA ILE A 137 4.87 2.04 -13.64
C ILE A 137 5.50 2.61 -12.38
N ALA A 138 4.69 2.88 -11.34
CA ALA A 138 5.12 3.35 -10.05
C ALA A 138 4.53 2.50 -8.91
N LEU A 139 5.39 1.91 -8.08
CA LEU A 139 5.04 0.98 -7.03
C LEU A 139 5.46 1.53 -5.67
N HIS A 140 4.57 1.43 -4.68
CA HIS A 140 4.87 1.69 -3.27
C HIS A 140 4.55 0.43 -2.46
N GLU A 141 5.58 -0.26 -2.00
CA GLU A 141 5.45 -1.51 -1.24
C GLU A 141 6.18 -1.43 0.09
N MET A 142 5.79 -2.25 1.03
CA MET A 142 6.45 -2.41 2.31
C MET A 142 7.39 -3.63 2.25
N ASP A 143 8.57 -3.51 2.83
CA ASP A 143 9.39 -4.69 3.14
C ASP A 143 8.97 -5.25 4.50
N ALA A 144 7.87 -5.98 4.50
CA ALA A 144 7.29 -6.52 5.71
C ALA A 144 8.18 -7.60 6.36
N ALA A 145 9.03 -8.26 5.57
CA ALA A 145 9.96 -9.26 6.08
C ALA A 145 11.06 -8.67 6.98
N ARG A 146 11.36 -7.36 6.84
CA ARG A 146 12.30 -6.67 7.74
C ARG A 146 11.69 -6.29 9.08
N GLY A 147 10.36 -6.27 9.15
CA GLY A 147 9.63 -6.04 10.39
C GLY A 147 9.70 -4.61 10.94
N VAL A 148 9.07 -4.44 12.10
CA VAL A 148 9.20 -3.24 12.93
C VAL A 148 10.55 -3.26 13.65
N TYR A 149 11.07 -2.07 13.96
CA TYR A 149 12.27 -1.93 14.74
C TYR A 149 12.01 -1.00 15.94
N SER A 150 12.69 -1.24 17.07
CA SER A 150 12.69 -0.30 18.19
C SER A 150 14.03 -0.28 18.91
N ASN A 151 14.44 0.91 19.33
CA ASN A 151 15.68 1.09 20.11
C ASN A 151 15.47 2.11 21.24
N PRO A 152 15.57 1.72 22.54
CA PRO A 152 15.72 0.34 23.02
C PRO A 152 14.65 -0.63 22.54
N ARG A 153 14.99 -1.93 22.49
CA ARG A 153 14.07 -2.97 22.00
C ARG A 153 12.83 -3.05 22.88
N LEU A 154 11.67 -3.10 22.26
CA LEU A 154 10.36 -3.33 22.88
C LEU A 154 9.90 -4.78 22.61
N PRO A 155 10.14 -5.74 23.52
CA PRO A 155 9.84 -7.15 23.26
C PRO A 155 8.40 -7.38 22.83
N LEU A 156 7.44 -6.78 23.56
CA LEU A 156 6.01 -6.92 23.26
C LEU A 156 5.64 -6.45 21.85
N LEU A 157 6.25 -5.36 21.34
CA LEU A 157 6.01 -4.89 19.98
C LEU A 157 6.43 -5.93 18.95
N HIS A 158 7.62 -6.50 19.13
CA HIS A 158 8.14 -7.52 18.21
C HIS A 158 7.31 -8.81 18.27
N GLU A 159 6.94 -9.27 19.47
CA GLU A 159 6.06 -10.44 19.65
C GLU A 159 4.72 -10.27 18.93
N VAL A 160 4.09 -9.10 19.04
CA VAL A 160 2.83 -8.80 18.36
C VAL A 160 3.03 -8.76 16.85
N TYR A 161 4.10 -8.11 16.37
CA TYR A 161 4.37 -8.02 14.94
C TYR A 161 4.69 -9.39 14.34
N ASP A 162 5.47 -10.22 15.03
CA ASP A 162 5.79 -11.59 14.60
C ASP A 162 4.50 -12.43 14.50
N ALA A 163 3.60 -12.33 15.47
CA ALA A 163 2.30 -13.02 15.41
C ALA A 163 1.41 -12.55 14.25
N ILE A 164 1.44 -11.24 13.93
CA ILE A 164 0.76 -10.70 12.74
C ILE A 164 1.36 -11.33 11.47
N CYS A 165 2.69 -11.33 11.35
CA CYS A 165 3.39 -11.90 10.22
C CYS A 165 3.07 -13.39 10.04
N ASP A 166 3.14 -14.19 11.10
CA ASP A 166 2.82 -15.62 11.08
C ASP A 166 1.38 -15.88 10.60
N THR A 167 0.46 -14.96 10.89
CA THR A 167 -0.93 -15.07 10.44
C THR A 167 -1.10 -14.67 8.98
N LEU A 168 -0.36 -13.66 8.52
CA LEU A 168 -0.48 -13.10 7.16
C LEU A 168 0.36 -13.83 6.11
N ILE A 169 1.49 -14.45 6.54
CA ILE A 169 2.32 -15.24 5.63
C ILE A 169 1.58 -16.52 5.23
N ARG A 170 1.08 -16.55 4.01
CA ARG A 170 0.35 -17.68 3.44
C ARG A 170 0.92 -18.04 2.07
N PRO A 171 0.72 -19.29 1.59
CA PRO A 171 1.04 -19.63 0.20
C PRO A 171 0.34 -18.66 -0.76
N GLY A 172 1.12 -17.94 -1.57
CA GLY A 172 0.62 -16.95 -2.52
C GLY A 172 0.74 -15.49 -2.07
N THR A 173 1.31 -15.21 -0.88
CA THR A 173 1.73 -13.85 -0.51
C THR A 173 3.21 -13.65 -0.77
N ALA A 174 3.58 -12.46 -1.26
CA ALA A 174 4.98 -12.06 -1.50
C ALA A 174 5.43 -11.10 -0.40
N PHE A 175 5.54 -11.58 0.84
CA PHE A 175 5.76 -10.78 2.04
C PHE A 175 7.10 -10.01 2.05
N ASP A 176 8.07 -10.50 1.26
CA ASP A 176 9.39 -9.92 1.06
C ASP A 176 9.49 -9.05 -0.22
N VAL A 177 8.38 -8.84 -0.92
CA VAL A 177 8.38 -8.21 -2.26
C VAL A 177 9.00 -6.82 -2.25
N GLY A 178 8.80 -6.04 -1.17
CA GLY A 178 9.42 -4.72 -1.04
C GLY A 178 10.95 -4.79 -1.18
N GLY A 179 11.58 -5.75 -0.50
CA GLY A 179 13.03 -5.93 -0.53
C GLY A 179 13.61 -6.40 -1.88
N ARG A 180 12.79 -6.87 -2.80
CA ARG A 180 13.22 -7.42 -4.10
C ARG A 180 12.54 -6.81 -5.33
N LEU A 181 11.97 -5.60 -5.19
CA LEU A 181 11.28 -4.91 -6.28
C LEU A 181 12.11 -4.83 -7.56
N VAL A 182 13.41 -4.54 -7.47
CA VAL A 182 14.30 -4.48 -8.65
C VAL A 182 14.27 -5.81 -9.42
N GLY A 183 14.39 -6.94 -8.70
CA GLY A 183 14.31 -8.27 -9.32
C GLY A 183 12.96 -8.52 -9.98
N VAL A 184 11.87 -8.12 -9.33
CA VAL A 184 10.50 -8.29 -9.87
C VAL A 184 10.31 -7.55 -11.21
N PHE A 185 10.85 -6.33 -11.35
CA PHE A 185 10.83 -5.61 -12.64
C PHE A 185 11.64 -6.34 -13.71
N LEU A 186 12.85 -6.80 -13.38
CA LEU A 186 13.71 -7.51 -14.32
C LEU A 186 13.11 -8.85 -14.74
N ASP A 187 12.54 -9.62 -13.80
CA ASP A 187 11.87 -10.89 -14.08
C ASP A 187 10.58 -10.69 -14.93
N ALA A 188 9.98 -9.51 -14.85
CA ALA A 188 8.88 -9.11 -15.74
C ALA A 188 9.36 -8.75 -17.16
N GLY A 189 10.67 -8.66 -17.42
CA GLY A 189 11.24 -8.21 -18.68
C GLY A 189 11.19 -6.69 -18.86
N LEU A 190 11.00 -5.95 -17.77
CA LEU A 190 10.93 -4.48 -17.76
C LEU A 190 12.31 -3.88 -17.48
N PRO A 191 12.54 -2.61 -17.85
CA PRO A 191 13.76 -1.91 -17.48
C PRO A 191 13.95 -1.85 -15.97
N ALA A 192 15.22 -1.86 -15.52
CA ALA A 192 15.55 -1.70 -14.11
C ALA A 192 14.92 -0.41 -13.54
N PRO A 193 14.17 -0.50 -12.44
CA PRO A 193 13.50 0.67 -11.89
C PRO A 193 14.49 1.59 -11.15
N ARG A 194 14.14 2.87 -11.06
CA ARG A 194 14.67 3.74 -10.01
C ARG A 194 13.99 3.38 -8.71
N VAL A 195 14.73 3.43 -7.61
CA VAL A 195 14.23 3.04 -6.28
C VAL A 195 14.63 4.06 -5.23
N PHE A 196 13.77 4.29 -4.25
CA PHE A 196 14.17 4.82 -2.97
C PHE A 196 13.49 4.06 -1.83
N SER A 197 14.10 4.10 -0.65
CA SER A 197 13.51 3.59 0.59
C SER A 197 13.31 4.73 1.58
N GLN A 198 12.24 4.65 2.35
CA GLN A 198 11.98 5.56 3.46
C GLN A 198 11.36 4.79 4.62
N THR A 199 11.86 5.04 5.84
CA THR A 199 11.31 4.49 7.06
C THR A 199 10.57 5.59 7.82
N LEU A 200 9.37 5.30 8.27
CA LEU A 200 8.66 6.16 9.22
C LEU A 200 9.20 5.87 10.61
N VAL A 201 9.56 6.92 11.31
CA VAL A 201 10.15 6.86 12.65
C VAL A 201 9.34 7.74 13.58
N ASP A 202 8.94 7.19 14.70
CA ASP A 202 8.26 7.96 15.74
C ASP A 202 8.66 7.50 17.16
N SER A 203 8.00 8.06 18.17
CA SER A 203 8.24 7.75 19.56
C SER A 203 6.95 7.86 20.38
N ALA A 204 6.93 7.24 21.58
CA ALA A 204 5.84 7.41 22.53
C ALA A 204 5.75 8.89 23.02
N PRO A 205 4.56 9.31 23.56
CA PRO A 205 3.38 8.49 23.79
C PRO A 205 2.44 8.33 22.59
N ASN A 206 2.57 9.13 21.54
CA ASN A 206 1.60 9.22 20.45
C ASN A 206 2.08 8.52 19.18
N SER A 207 2.76 7.38 19.33
CA SER A 207 3.27 6.62 18.17
C SER A 207 2.15 6.14 17.24
N THR A 208 2.21 6.56 15.99
CA THR A 208 1.31 6.09 14.92
C THR A 208 1.64 4.66 14.53
N VAL A 209 2.92 4.26 14.63
CA VAL A 209 3.37 2.89 14.37
C VAL A 209 2.79 1.92 15.39
N LEU A 210 2.78 2.26 16.68
CA LEU A 210 2.16 1.42 17.72
C LEU A 210 0.65 1.28 17.49
N SER A 211 -0.03 2.40 17.21
CA SER A 211 -1.48 2.39 16.95
C SER A 211 -1.80 1.54 15.72
N TRP A 212 -1.06 1.71 14.63
CA TRP A 212 -1.22 0.90 13.43
C TRP A 212 -0.98 -0.60 13.70
N THR A 213 0.07 -0.94 14.46
CA THR A 213 0.37 -2.34 14.80
C THR A 213 -0.77 -2.98 15.58
N VAL A 214 -1.35 -2.26 16.55
CA VAL A 214 -2.49 -2.76 17.34
C VAL A 214 -3.75 -2.87 16.50
N ASP A 215 -4.02 -1.91 15.61
CA ASP A 215 -5.17 -1.96 14.71
C ASP A 215 -5.06 -3.17 13.77
N LEU A 216 -3.88 -3.40 13.18
CA LEU A 216 -3.65 -4.57 12.32
C LEU A 216 -3.74 -5.88 13.12
N ALA A 217 -3.20 -5.92 14.35
CA ALA A 217 -3.31 -7.09 15.22
C ALA A 217 -4.77 -7.47 15.49
N ARG A 218 -5.63 -6.48 15.75
CA ARG A 218 -7.08 -6.70 15.97
C ARG A 218 -7.78 -7.32 14.77
N GLU A 219 -7.35 -6.99 13.56
CA GLU A 219 -7.95 -7.52 12.33
C GLU A 219 -7.51 -8.96 12.03
N VAL A 220 -6.25 -9.31 12.35
CA VAL A 220 -5.67 -10.58 11.89
C VAL A 220 -5.53 -11.63 12.98
N LEU A 221 -5.35 -11.23 14.25
CA LEU A 221 -5.16 -12.17 15.34
C LEU A 221 -6.50 -12.65 15.93
N PRO A 222 -6.56 -13.85 16.52
CA PRO A 222 -7.79 -14.37 17.06
C PRO A 222 -8.31 -13.54 18.24
N LEU A 223 -9.63 -13.51 18.44
CA LEU A 223 -10.33 -12.78 19.52
C LEU A 223 -9.88 -13.21 20.94
N THR A 224 -9.19 -14.33 21.07
CA THR A 224 -8.58 -14.78 22.33
C THR A 224 -7.36 -13.97 22.72
N PHE A 225 -6.82 -13.15 21.82
CA PHE A 225 -5.72 -12.23 22.10
C PHE A 225 -6.23 -11.05 22.93
N ASP A 226 -5.50 -10.67 23.99
CA ASP A 226 -5.88 -9.52 24.83
C ASP A 226 -5.51 -8.20 24.17
N PHE A 227 -6.45 -7.61 23.45
CA PHE A 227 -6.30 -6.30 22.83
C PHE A 227 -6.66 -5.13 23.76
N GLY A 228 -7.34 -5.40 24.90
CA GLY A 228 -7.95 -4.38 25.73
C GLY A 228 -6.96 -3.36 26.27
N THR A 229 -5.77 -3.81 26.64
CA THR A 229 -4.70 -2.96 27.22
C THR A 229 -3.45 -2.91 26.35
N LEU A 230 -3.45 -3.53 25.16
CA LEU A 230 -2.24 -3.72 24.36
C LEU A 230 -1.59 -2.38 23.98
N LEU A 231 -2.37 -1.44 23.47
CA LEU A 231 -1.84 -0.13 23.06
C LEU A 231 -1.24 0.63 24.25
N ASP A 232 -1.97 0.66 25.39
CA ASP A 232 -1.50 1.34 26.60
C ASP A 232 -0.20 0.72 27.14
N ARG A 233 -0.09 -0.61 27.08
CA ARG A 233 1.15 -1.34 27.50
C ARG A 233 2.32 -1.00 26.59
N LEU A 234 2.11 -0.97 25.28
CA LEU A 234 3.13 -0.61 24.30
C LEU A 234 3.57 0.85 24.45
N GLN A 235 2.62 1.77 24.56
CA GLN A 235 2.90 3.20 24.74
C GLN A 235 3.66 3.46 26.06
N ARG A 236 3.24 2.82 27.15
CA ARG A 236 3.93 2.92 28.46
C ARG A 236 5.35 2.41 28.37
N ALA A 237 5.55 1.18 27.83
CA ALA A 237 6.89 0.58 27.71
C ALA A 237 7.81 1.43 26.82
N ALA A 238 7.28 1.98 25.73
CA ALA A 238 8.03 2.87 24.86
C ALA A 238 8.37 4.21 25.53
N GLY A 239 7.45 4.79 26.30
CA GLY A 239 7.68 6.03 27.06
C GLY A 239 8.69 5.86 28.18
N GLU A 240 8.58 4.77 28.96
CA GLU A 240 9.51 4.45 30.07
C GLU A 240 10.94 4.18 29.57
N SER A 241 11.08 3.53 28.41
CA SER A 241 12.39 3.22 27.81
C SER A 241 12.95 4.34 26.93
N GLY A 242 12.15 5.32 26.53
CA GLY A 242 12.54 6.33 25.54
C GLY A 242 12.79 5.75 24.17
N SER A 243 12.07 4.69 23.80
CA SER A 243 12.31 3.98 22.53
C SER A 243 11.92 4.81 21.32
N GLN A 244 12.83 4.87 20.35
CA GLN A 244 12.53 5.17 18.95
C GLN A 244 11.87 3.94 18.32
N ILE A 245 10.82 4.15 17.54
CA ILE A 245 10.04 3.09 16.90
C ILE A 245 10.04 3.33 15.42
N GLU A 246 10.35 2.28 14.64
CA GLU A 246 10.41 2.35 13.20
C GLU A 246 9.38 1.41 12.58
N PHE A 247 8.64 1.94 11.61
CA PHE A 247 7.77 1.16 10.75
C PHE A 247 8.59 0.32 9.77
N PRO A 248 8.09 -0.81 9.27
CA PRO A 248 8.80 -1.54 8.22
C PRO A 248 9.16 -0.62 7.05
N PRO A 249 10.36 -0.76 6.46
CA PRO A 249 10.80 0.12 5.39
C PRO A 249 9.82 0.15 4.23
N GLN A 250 9.57 1.36 3.73
CA GLN A 250 8.75 1.63 2.56
C GLN A 250 9.64 1.69 1.33
N LEU A 251 9.35 0.89 0.34
CA LEU A 251 10.11 0.81 -0.90
C LEU A 251 9.27 1.37 -2.05
N CYS A 252 9.82 2.37 -2.69
CA CYS A 252 9.21 2.98 -3.86
C CYS A 252 10.07 2.69 -5.10
N ALA A 253 9.44 2.19 -6.15
CA ALA A 253 10.12 1.82 -7.38
C ALA A 253 9.33 2.28 -8.60
N TRP A 254 10.02 2.80 -9.64
CA TRP A 254 9.36 3.21 -10.88
C TRP A 254 10.26 3.10 -12.09
N THR A 255 9.67 2.84 -13.24
CA THR A 255 10.33 2.82 -14.54
C THR A 255 9.36 3.19 -15.66
N ARG A 256 9.89 3.52 -16.84
CA ARG A 256 9.11 3.66 -18.09
C ARG A 256 9.23 2.38 -18.92
N VAL A 257 8.14 2.01 -19.59
CA VAL A 257 7.99 0.77 -20.36
C VAL A 257 7.77 1.05 -21.85
#